data_879d28028720601be828c2864770234b
#
_entry.id   879d28028720601be828c2864770234b
#
_cell.length_a   1.000
_cell.length_b   1.000
_cell.length_c   1.000
_cell.angle_alpha   90.00
_cell.angle_beta   90.00
_cell.angle_gamma   90.00
#
_symmetry.space_group_name_H-M   'P 1'
#
loop_
_entity.id
_entity.type
_entity.pdbx_description
1 polymer ?
#
loop_
_entity_poly.entity_id
_entity_poly.type
_entity_poly.pdbx_seq_one_letter_code
_entity_poly.pdbx_strand_id
1 'polypeptide(L)'
;VPRFEIAHWREQYGIIAGITARGGETGRGFDLGLWSKEPIAEVMNRWLAFRRAMKEFDGVVLGNQVHGVEVGLAGAVRGWNQIEGIDGWITTHAGVLLTVTVADCVPVYLAVPGRAIALLHAGWRGTAGGILGRGVERLLSVAGSAPAEVVMHCGVGICGPCYEVGHEVMLGCGIAAKGAGPWHLDLRERLLSQARALGITQLQTSSWCTAHHRDAFFSHRASQGQDGRMVAYMGMLPSGNSTLTPSSSPRNI
;
A
#
# COMPACT_ATOMS: atom_id res chain seq x y z
N VAL A 1 4.68 10.87 13.81
CA VAL A 1 4.42 10.58 12.40
C VAL A 1 2.93 10.47 12.21
N PRO A 2 2.32 11.34 11.38
CA PRO A 2 0.90 11.25 11.06
C PRO A 2 0.64 9.97 10.27
N ARG A 3 -0.33 9.15 10.72
CA ARG A 3 -0.63 7.87 10.08
C ARG A 3 -2.01 7.33 10.44
N PHE A 4 -2.48 6.41 9.61
CA PHE A 4 -3.66 5.58 9.82
C PHE A 4 -3.24 4.12 9.77
N GLU A 5 -3.88 3.25 10.57
CA GLU A 5 -3.58 1.82 10.63
C GLU A 5 -4.83 0.97 10.45
N ILE A 6 -4.65 -0.25 9.97
CA ILE A 6 -5.66 -1.33 10.01
C ILE A 6 -5.57 -1.93 11.41
N ALA A 7 -6.19 -1.24 12.39
CA ALA A 7 -5.91 -1.45 13.81
C ALA A 7 -6.14 -2.91 14.27
N HIS A 8 -7.21 -3.55 13.79
CA HIS A 8 -7.54 -4.93 14.17
C HIS A 8 -6.51 -5.97 13.70
N TRP A 9 -5.66 -5.67 12.68
CA TRP A 9 -4.64 -6.60 12.20
C TRP A 9 -3.51 -6.78 13.21
N ARG A 10 -3.22 -5.76 14.03
CA ARG A 10 -2.25 -5.89 15.11
C ARG A 10 -2.70 -6.92 16.14
N GLU A 11 -3.95 -6.83 16.58
CA GLU A 11 -4.50 -7.71 17.63
C GLU A 11 -4.77 -9.12 17.11
N GLN A 12 -5.33 -9.24 15.90
CA GLN A 12 -5.73 -10.53 15.35
C GLN A 12 -4.56 -11.34 14.80
N TYR A 13 -3.59 -10.66 14.17
CA TYR A 13 -2.56 -11.33 13.34
C TYR A 13 -1.13 -11.00 13.76
N GLY A 14 -0.92 -10.10 14.71
CA GLY A 14 0.44 -9.60 15.02
C GLY A 14 1.06 -8.81 13.87
N ILE A 15 0.24 -8.18 13.03
CA ILE A 15 0.68 -7.43 11.84
C ILE A 15 0.41 -5.94 12.05
N ILE A 16 1.44 -5.12 11.89
CA ILE A 16 1.28 -3.67 11.74
C ILE A 16 1.11 -3.39 10.25
N ALA A 17 -0.01 -2.79 9.87
CA ALA A 17 -0.29 -2.37 8.50
C ALA A 17 -0.99 -1.02 8.51
N GLY A 18 -0.63 -0.14 7.58
CA GLY A 18 -1.20 1.20 7.52
C GLY A 18 -0.59 2.07 6.44
N ILE A 19 -0.90 3.36 6.53
CA ILE A 19 -0.44 4.38 5.59
C ILE A 19 -0.08 5.65 6.36
N THR A 20 1.02 6.32 5.97
CA THR A 20 1.31 7.66 6.48
C THR A 20 0.29 8.67 5.95
N ALA A 21 0.07 9.73 6.69
CA ALA A 21 -0.86 10.79 6.31
C ALA A 21 -0.10 12.05 5.90
N ARG A 22 -0.79 12.99 5.25
CA ARG A 22 -0.25 14.29 4.88
C ARG A 22 0.32 15.00 6.11
N GLY A 23 -0.45 15.12 7.19
CA GLY A 23 -0.06 15.83 8.42
C GLY A 23 0.46 17.25 8.18
N GLY A 24 0.52 18.02 9.27
CA GLY A 24 1.05 19.39 9.23
C GLY A 24 0.03 20.45 8.78
N GLU A 25 0.00 21.58 9.47
CA GLU A 25 -0.85 22.73 9.15
C GLU A 25 -0.19 23.67 8.13
N THR A 26 1.11 23.49 7.87
CA THR A 26 1.90 24.36 7.01
C THR A 26 2.85 23.58 6.09
N GLY A 27 3.12 24.11 4.90
CA GLY A 27 4.08 23.55 3.96
C GLY A 27 3.57 22.31 3.22
N ARG A 28 4.50 21.45 2.78
CA ARG A 28 4.19 20.24 1.99
C ARG A 28 3.77 19.03 2.83
N GLY A 29 3.61 19.19 4.14
CA GLY A 29 3.22 18.11 5.03
C GLY A 29 4.30 17.03 5.19
N PHE A 30 3.88 15.80 5.50
CA PHE A 30 4.76 14.65 5.72
C PHE A 30 5.00 13.87 4.41
N ASP A 31 5.52 14.57 3.38
CA ASP A 31 5.87 13.97 2.09
C ASP A 31 7.09 13.04 2.24
N LEU A 32 6.94 11.79 1.81
CA LEU A 32 7.98 10.75 1.80
C LEU A 32 8.42 10.36 0.38
N GLY A 33 8.06 11.16 -0.63
CA GLY A 33 8.43 10.93 -2.03
C GLY A 33 9.92 11.22 -2.28
N LEU A 34 10.75 10.19 -2.48
CA LEU A 34 12.19 10.34 -2.74
C LEU A 34 12.50 11.05 -4.06
N TRP A 35 11.57 11.05 -4.99
CA TRP A 35 11.69 11.70 -6.29
C TRP A 35 10.77 12.93 -6.41
N SER A 36 10.38 13.50 -5.28
CA SER A 36 9.63 14.76 -5.23
C SER A 36 10.52 15.96 -5.56
N LYS A 37 9.89 17.13 -5.74
CA LYS A 37 10.62 18.40 -5.95
C LYS A 37 11.18 18.99 -4.65
N GLU A 38 11.00 18.33 -3.52
CA GLU A 38 11.53 18.79 -2.24
C GLU A 38 13.02 18.53 -2.10
N PRO A 39 13.73 19.33 -1.30
CA PRO A 39 15.11 19.03 -0.95
C PRO A 39 15.20 17.65 -0.32
N ILE A 40 16.09 16.80 -0.83
CA ILE A 40 16.22 15.40 -0.38
C ILE A 40 16.49 15.29 1.12
N ALA A 41 17.19 16.25 1.70
CA ALA A 41 17.46 16.29 3.14
C ALA A 41 16.17 16.36 3.98
N GLU A 42 15.17 17.13 3.55
CA GLU A 42 13.88 17.24 4.22
C GLU A 42 13.10 15.93 4.15
N VAL A 43 13.09 15.31 2.96
CA VAL A 43 12.45 14.01 2.74
C VAL A 43 13.13 12.94 3.61
N MET A 44 14.46 12.91 3.64
CA MET A 44 15.22 11.95 4.47
C MET A 44 15.01 12.15 5.96
N ASN A 45 14.86 13.39 6.45
CA ASN A 45 14.51 13.66 7.84
C ASN A 45 13.14 13.04 8.21
N ARG A 46 12.14 13.14 7.31
CA ARG A 46 10.83 12.50 7.51
C ARG A 46 10.92 10.98 7.48
N TRP A 47 11.73 10.41 6.60
CA TRP A 47 12.01 8.97 6.59
C TRP A 47 12.68 8.50 7.87
N LEU A 48 13.62 9.25 8.42
CA LEU A 48 14.23 8.95 9.72
C LEU A 48 13.19 9.01 10.86
N ALA A 49 12.27 9.99 10.83
CA ALA A 49 11.18 10.05 11.79
C ALA A 49 10.23 8.84 11.64
N PHE A 50 9.89 8.44 10.41
CA PHE A 50 9.10 7.24 10.13
C PHE A 50 9.79 5.98 10.66
N ARG A 51 11.10 5.81 10.41
CA ARG A 51 11.89 4.68 10.93
C ARG A 51 11.87 4.61 12.46
N ARG A 52 12.02 5.75 13.15
CA ARG A 52 11.91 5.80 14.62
C ARG A 52 10.52 5.40 15.12
N ALA A 53 9.47 5.75 14.37
CA ALA A 53 8.10 5.35 14.70
C ALA A 53 7.82 3.87 14.44
N MET A 54 8.62 3.21 13.59
CA MET A 54 8.56 1.78 13.23
C MET A 54 9.75 1.01 13.82
N LYS A 55 10.14 1.33 15.06
CA LYS A 55 11.32 0.77 15.74
C LYS A 55 11.24 -0.74 15.98
N GLU A 56 10.06 -1.31 15.89
CA GLU A 56 9.82 -2.76 16.03
C GLU A 56 10.40 -3.57 14.86
N PHE A 57 10.76 -2.90 13.75
CA PHE A 57 11.27 -3.54 12.55
C PHE A 57 12.76 -3.23 12.36
N ASP A 58 13.58 -4.26 12.17
CA ASP A 58 15.01 -4.13 11.94
C ASP A 58 15.33 -3.63 10.53
N GLY A 59 14.56 -4.07 9.54
CA GLY A 59 14.71 -3.73 8.12
C GLY A 59 13.49 -3.07 7.50
N VAL A 60 13.74 -2.20 6.52
CA VAL A 60 12.72 -1.63 5.64
C VAL A 60 13.11 -1.91 4.20
N VAL A 61 12.14 -2.35 3.40
CA VAL A 61 12.28 -2.48 1.95
C VAL A 61 11.38 -1.49 1.23
N LEU A 62 11.93 -0.84 0.19
CA LEU A 62 11.23 0.10 -0.69
C LEU A 62 11.57 -0.22 -2.14
N GLY A 63 10.57 -0.26 -3.02
CA GLY A 63 10.76 -0.32 -4.46
C GLY A 63 10.84 1.07 -5.09
N ASN A 64 11.72 1.28 -6.05
CA ASN A 64 11.53 2.34 -7.04
C ASN A 64 10.47 1.85 -8.03
N GLN A 65 9.21 2.22 -7.74
CA GLN A 65 8.03 1.73 -8.44
C GLN A 65 7.93 2.31 -9.85
N VAL A 66 7.63 1.45 -10.80
CA VAL A 66 7.50 1.79 -12.22
C VAL A 66 6.07 1.61 -12.75
N HIS A 67 5.10 1.40 -11.84
CA HIS A 67 3.72 1.02 -12.14
C HIS A 67 3.63 -0.30 -12.92
N GLY A 68 4.59 -1.18 -12.67
CA GLY A 68 4.71 -2.52 -13.24
C GLY A 68 3.95 -3.58 -12.43
N VAL A 69 4.43 -4.81 -12.52
CA VAL A 69 3.84 -5.98 -11.86
C VAL A 69 4.88 -6.82 -11.12
N GLU A 70 6.12 -6.33 -11.02
CA GLU A 70 7.17 -7.08 -10.34
C GLU A 70 7.01 -6.98 -8.83
N VAL A 71 7.04 -8.17 -8.18
CA VAL A 71 6.87 -8.32 -6.74
C VAL A 71 8.13 -8.98 -6.17
N GLY A 72 8.86 -8.24 -5.34
CA GLY A 72 10.10 -8.72 -4.71
C GLY A 72 9.85 -9.65 -3.52
N LEU A 73 10.76 -10.56 -3.24
CA LEU A 73 10.80 -11.34 -2.01
C LEU A 73 11.87 -10.75 -1.09
N ALA A 74 11.44 -10.20 0.05
CA ALA A 74 12.33 -9.67 1.07
C ALA A 74 12.66 -10.77 2.09
N GLY A 75 13.93 -11.12 2.18
CA GLY A 75 14.46 -12.00 3.23
C GLY A 75 14.64 -11.25 4.56
N ALA A 76 15.41 -11.82 5.47
CA ALA A 76 15.82 -11.16 6.70
C ALA A 76 16.80 -10.02 6.37
N VAL A 77 16.27 -8.79 6.25
CA VAL A 77 17.06 -7.59 5.94
C VAL A 77 17.18 -6.70 7.17
N ARG A 78 18.24 -5.89 7.20
CA ARG A 78 18.45 -4.85 8.22
C ARG A 78 18.66 -3.50 7.55
N GLY A 79 18.30 -2.44 8.28
CA GLY A 79 18.46 -1.08 7.79
C GLY A 79 17.52 -0.76 6.63
N TRP A 80 18.00 0.04 5.70
CA TRP A 80 17.27 0.53 4.54
C TRP A 80 17.69 -0.21 3.27
N ASN A 81 16.74 -0.79 2.57
CA ASN A 81 16.97 -1.53 1.33
C ASN A 81 16.03 -1.00 0.23
N GLN A 82 16.62 -0.45 -0.81
CA GLN A 82 15.90 0.06 -1.98
C GLN A 82 16.27 -0.74 -3.22
N ILE A 83 15.28 -1.16 -4.01
CA ILE A 83 15.47 -1.96 -5.23
C ILE A 83 14.66 -1.36 -6.37
N GLU A 84 15.28 -1.28 -7.55
CA GLU A 84 14.67 -0.74 -8.76
C GLU A 84 13.59 -1.67 -9.33
N GLY A 85 12.53 -1.08 -9.89
CA GLY A 85 11.53 -1.77 -10.70
C GLY A 85 10.55 -2.65 -9.93
N ILE A 86 10.51 -2.55 -8.59
CA ILE A 86 9.65 -3.35 -7.74
C ILE A 86 8.40 -2.54 -7.37
N ASP A 87 7.23 -3.08 -7.71
CA ASP A 87 5.91 -2.51 -7.40
C ASP A 87 5.17 -3.25 -6.27
N GLY A 88 5.77 -4.27 -5.67
CA GLY A 88 5.23 -4.97 -4.51
C GLY A 88 6.29 -5.81 -3.81
N TRP A 89 6.02 -6.14 -2.56
CA TRP A 89 6.93 -6.91 -1.71
C TRP A 89 6.20 -8.05 -1.03
N ILE A 90 6.92 -9.15 -0.81
CA ILE A 90 6.49 -10.28 0.01
C ILE A 90 7.58 -10.57 1.03
N THR A 91 7.19 -11.01 2.22
CA THR A 91 8.13 -11.56 3.21
C THR A 91 7.47 -12.64 4.06
N THR A 92 8.29 -13.62 4.48
CA THR A 92 7.98 -14.60 5.52
C THR A 92 8.68 -14.27 6.84
N HIS A 93 9.47 -13.18 6.87
CA HIS A 93 10.30 -12.81 8.01
C HIS A 93 9.62 -11.74 8.86
N ALA A 94 9.45 -12.02 10.15
CA ALA A 94 9.11 -11.01 11.15
C ALA A 94 10.26 -9.99 11.28
N GLY A 95 9.95 -8.76 11.69
CA GLY A 95 10.93 -7.68 11.82
C GLY A 95 11.33 -7.00 10.50
N VAL A 96 10.71 -7.37 9.37
CA VAL A 96 10.86 -6.69 8.07
C VAL A 96 9.61 -5.86 7.79
N LEU A 97 9.79 -4.57 7.50
CA LEU A 97 8.74 -3.64 7.10
C LEU A 97 8.74 -3.49 5.59
N LEU A 98 7.67 -3.95 4.94
CA LEU A 98 7.39 -3.73 3.53
C LEU A 98 6.84 -2.33 3.35
N THR A 99 7.29 -1.60 2.32
CA THR A 99 6.77 -0.27 2.02
C THR A 99 6.55 -0.05 0.52
N VAL A 100 5.51 0.70 0.18
CA VAL A 100 5.26 1.26 -1.16
C VAL A 100 4.82 2.71 -1.04
N THR A 101 5.20 3.55 -1.99
CA THR A 101 4.77 4.95 -2.05
C THR A 101 3.49 5.08 -2.85
N VAL A 102 2.55 5.88 -2.37
CA VAL A 102 1.25 6.09 -3.02
C VAL A 102 0.80 7.54 -2.97
N ALA A 103 0.08 7.95 -4.01
CA ALA A 103 -0.82 9.09 -4.07
C ALA A 103 -1.86 8.74 -5.13
N ASP A 104 -3.06 8.31 -4.72
CA ASP A 104 -4.18 7.78 -5.50
C ASP A 104 -4.13 6.27 -5.82
N CYS A 105 -2.97 5.71 -6.20
CA CYS A 105 -2.83 4.26 -6.39
C CYS A 105 -3.19 3.51 -5.10
N VAL A 106 -3.81 2.33 -5.25
CA VAL A 106 -4.31 1.53 -4.13
C VAL A 106 -3.17 0.67 -3.57
N PRO A 107 -2.78 0.83 -2.29
CA PRO A 107 -1.96 -0.17 -1.64
C PRO A 107 -2.83 -1.39 -1.30
N VAL A 108 -2.39 -2.58 -1.74
CA VAL A 108 -3.08 -3.84 -1.45
C VAL A 108 -2.28 -4.61 -0.41
N TYR A 109 -2.90 -4.83 0.73
CA TYR A 109 -2.35 -5.59 1.84
C TYR A 109 -2.87 -7.02 1.77
N LEU A 110 -1.97 -8.00 1.76
CA LEU A 110 -2.29 -9.43 1.75
C LEU A 110 -1.58 -10.11 2.90
N ALA A 111 -2.29 -10.95 3.64
CA ALA A 111 -1.72 -11.73 4.71
C ALA A 111 -2.19 -13.19 4.65
N VAL A 112 -1.26 -14.13 4.83
CA VAL A 112 -1.52 -15.46 5.34
C VAL A 112 -1.06 -15.43 6.79
N PRO A 113 -1.99 -15.27 7.77
CA PRO A 113 -1.63 -15.01 9.17
C PRO A 113 -0.62 -16.01 9.74
N GLY A 114 0.41 -15.50 10.40
CA GLY A 114 1.48 -16.30 10.99
C GLY A 114 2.48 -16.92 10.02
N ARG A 115 2.34 -16.73 8.69
CA ARG A 115 3.23 -17.33 7.68
C ARG A 115 3.91 -16.32 6.77
N ALA A 116 3.13 -15.47 6.09
CA ALA A 116 3.67 -14.53 5.11
C ALA A 116 2.75 -13.32 4.92
N ILE A 117 3.35 -12.22 4.47
CA ILE A 117 2.63 -10.99 4.11
C ILE A 117 3.09 -10.46 2.76
N ALA A 118 2.21 -9.72 2.08
CA ALA A 118 2.56 -8.98 0.89
C ALA A 118 1.92 -7.60 0.88
N LEU A 119 2.64 -6.62 0.33
CA LEU A 119 2.17 -5.26 0.11
C LEU A 119 2.42 -4.88 -1.35
N LEU A 120 1.35 -4.55 -2.08
CA LEU A 120 1.42 -4.27 -3.52
C LEU A 120 0.99 -2.82 -3.80
N HIS A 121 1.64 -2.19 -4.77
CA HIS A 121 1.28 -0.90 -5.33
C HIS A 121 0.40 -1.10 -6.58
N ALA A 122 -0.91 -0.92 -6.45
CA ALA A 122 -1.85 -1.16 -7.53
C ALA A 122 -2.38 0.18 -8.11
N GLY A 123 -1.64 0.76 -9.04
CA GLY A 123 -2.14 1.73 -10.00
C GLY A 123 -2.89 1.02 -11.15
N TRP A 124 -3.51 1.77 -12.08
CA TRP A 124 -4.27 1.16 -13.17
C TRP A 124 -3.42 0.25 -14.07
N ARG A 125 -2.15 0.61 -14.36
CA ARG A 125 -1.25 -0.23 -15.17
C ARG A 125 -0.91 -1.54 -14.47
N GLY A 126 -0.55 -1.49 -13.20
CA GLY A 126 -0.30 -2.69 -12.39
C GLY A 126 -1.54 -3.58 -12.26
N THR A 127 -2.72 -2.96 -12.03
CA THR A 127 -4.01 -3.68 -11.95
C THR A 127 -4.35 -4.35 -13.28
N ALA A 128 -4.18 -3.65 -14.41
CA ALA A 128 -4.39 -4.19 -15.75
C ALA A 128 -3.37 -5.29 -16.08
N GLY A 129 -2.13 -5.12 -15.68
CA GLY A 129 -1.04 -6.09 -15.89
C GLY A 129 -1.09 -7.30 -14.96
N GLY A 130 -2.00 -7.33 -13.98
CA GLY A 130 -2.21 -8.48 -13.10
C GLY A 130 -1.30 -8.54 -11.86
N ILE A 131 -0.86 -7.39 -11.31
CA ILE A 131 -0.02 -7.36 -10.11
C ILE A 131 -0.63 -8.13 -8.94
N LEU A 132 -1.97 -8.07 -8.76
CA LEU A 132 -2.65 -8.83 -7.71
C LEU A 132 -2.48 -10.33 -7.91
N GLY A 133 -2.73 -10.84 -9.13
CA GLY A 133 -2.57 -12.26 -9.43
C GLY A 133 -1.15 -12.76 -9.14
N ARG A 134 -0.13 -12.03 -9.62
CA ARG A 134 1.29 -12.36 -9.34
C ARG A 134 1.62 -12.30 -7.86
N GLY A 135 1.13 -11.29 -7.15
CA GLY A 135 1.34 -11.15 -5.71
C GLY A 135 0.72 -12.30 -4.93
N VAL A 136 -0.52 -12.68 -5.26
CA VAL A 136 -1.24 -13.80 -4.62
C VAL A 136 -0.55 -15.13 -4.91
N GLU A 137 -0.25 -15.45 -6.18
CA GLU A 137 0.44 -16.68 -6.57
C GLU A 137 1.76 -16.85 -5.79
N ARG A 138 2.56 -15.80 -5.76
CA ARG A 138 3.86 -15.83 -5.08
C ARG A 138 3.71 -15.91 -3.56
N LEU A 139 2.75 -15.18 -2.97
CA LEU A 139 2.44 -15.25 -1.53
C LEU A 139 2.04 -16.68 -1.13
N LEU A 140 1.14 -17.30 -1.88
CA LEU A 140 0.68 -18.67 -1.62
C LEU A 140 1.82 -19.68 -1.73
N SER A 141 2.70 -19.51 -2.74
CA SER A 141 3.87 -20.36 -2.94
C SER A 141 4.82 -20.32 -1.73
N VAL A 142 5.17 -19.12 -1.22
CA VAL A 142 6.09 -19.00 -0.08
C VAL A 142 5.46 -19.34 1.26
N ALA A 143 4.13 -19.16 1.39
CA ALA A 143 3.39 -19.48 2.60
C ALA A 143 2.96 -20.95 2.68
N GLY A 144 3.00 -21.70 1.58
CA GLY A 144 2.46 -23.06 1.51
C GLY A 144 0.97 -23.10 1.86
N SER A 145 0.15 -22.21 1.26
CA SER A 145 -1.25 -22.04 1.65
C SER A 145 -2.20 -21.96 0.46
N ALA A 146 -3.52 -21.91 0.71
CA ALA A 146 -4.57 -21.80 -0.29
C ALA A 146 -5.21 -20.39 -0.30
N PRO A 147 -5.84 -19.96 -1.41
CA PRO A 147 -6.46 -18.64 -1.52
C PRO A 147 -7.46 -18.31 -0.41
N ALA A 148 -8.20 -19.31 0.10
CA ALA A 148 -9.17 -19.11 1.18
C ALA A 148 -8.55 -18.72 2.54
N GLU A 149 -7.24 -18.92 2.73
CA GLU A 149 -6.50 -18.53 3.93
C GLU A 149 -5.96 -17.09 3.85
N VAL A 150 -6.07 -16.46 2.67
CA VAL A 150 -5.58 -15.09 2.47
C VAL A 150 -6.60 -14.08 2.98
N VAL A 151 -6.14 -13.17 3.82
CA VAL A 151 -6.86 -11.94 4.19
C VAL A 151 -6.33 -10.81 3.32
N MET A 152 -7.24 -10.09 2.65
CA MET A 152 -6.90 -8.97 1.79
C MET A 152 -7.60 -7.68 2.25
N HIS A 153 -6.85 -6.58 2.26
CA HIS A 153 -7.39 -5.24 2.46
C HIS A 153 -6.93 -4.32 1.31
N CYS A 154 -7.89 -3.73 0.60
CA CYS A 154 -7.62 -2.62 -0.31
C CYS A 154 -7.56 -1.33 0.49
N GLY A 155 -6.39 -0.71 0.57
CA GLY A 155 -6.16 0.50 1.37
C GLY A 155 -6.71 1.79 0.75
N VAL A 156 -6.26 2.90 1.33
CA VAL A 156 -6.64 4.25 0.89
C VAL A 156 -6.14 4.52 -0.52
N GLY A 157 -7.04 4.93 -1.41
CA GLY A 157 -6.75 5.29 -2.79
C GLY A 157 -7.81 6.24 -3.34
N ILE A 158 -7.71 6.59 -4.61
CA ILE A 158 -8.73 7.40 -5.26
C ILE A 158 -10.00 6.58 -5.49
N CYS A 159 -11.18 7.15 -5.19
CA CYS A 159 -12.47 6.48 -5.43
C CYS A 159 -12.94 6.62 -6.88
N GLY A 160 -13.88 5.77 -7.30
CA GLY A 160 -14.47 5.81 -8.64
C GLY A 160 -14.94 7.19 -9.08
N PRO A 161 -15.80 7.88 -8.32
CA PRO A 161 -16.28 9.22 -8.69
C PRO A 161 -15.19 10.27 -8.92
N CYS A 162 -14.01 10.14 -8.30
CA CYS A 162 -12.89 11.05 -8.46
C CYS A 162 -11.89 10.61 -9.54
N TYR A 163 -12.01 9.36 -10.04
CA TYR A 163 -11.03 8.81 -10.97
C TYR A 163 -11.62 8.70 -12.39
N GLU A 164 -11.73 9.86 -13.03
CA GLU A 164 -12.05 9.96 -14.44
C GLU A 164 -10.89 9.43 -15.30
N VAL A 165 -11.19 8.58 -16.29
CA VAL A 165 -10.22 7.87 -17.10
C VAL A 165 -10.62 7.82 -18.57
N GLY A 166 -9.62 7.60 -19.44
CA GLY A 166 -9.82 7.36 -20.86
C GLY A 166 -10.18 5.91 -21.18
N HIS A 167 -10.52 5.68 -22.44
CA HIS A 167 -10.92 4.38 -22.99
C HIS A 167 -9.86 3.30 -22.77
N GLU A 168 -8.58 3.65 -22.95
CA GLU A 168 -7.45 2.75 -22.79
C GLU A 168 -7.32 2.19 -21.36
N VAL A 169 -7.64 3.00 -20.36
CA VAL A 169 -7.62 2.57 -18.94
C VAL A 169 -8.75 1.59 -18.65
N MET A 170 -9.97 1.88 -19.15
CA MET A 170 -11.12 0.99 -19.00
C MET A 170 -10.84 -0.37 -19.63
N LEU A 171 -10.40 -0.41 -20.89
CA LEU A 171 -10.10 -1.66 -21.60
C LEU A 171 -8.93 -2.41 -20.94
N GLY A 172 -7.86 -1.71 -20.57
CA GLY A 172 -6.72 -2.31 -19.87
C GLY A 172 -7.13 -3.00 -18.56
N CYS A 173 -8.08 -2.40 -17.83
CA CYS A 173 -8.64 -3.01 -16.61
C CYS A 173 -9.71 -4.08 -16.91
N GLY A 174 -9.98 -4.43 -18.18
CA GLY A 174 -10.97 -5.44 -18.56
C GLY A 174 -12.41 -5.01 -18.32
N ILE A 175 -12.70 -3.70 -18.42
CA ILE A 175 -14.02 -3.13 -18.22
C ILE A 175 -14.49 -2.52 -19.55
N ALA A 176 -15.69 -2.90 -19.99
CA ALA A 176 -16.26 -2.36 -21.22
C ALA A 176 -16.57 -0.86 -21.06
N ALA A 177 -15.95 -0.04 -21.88
CA ALA A 177 -16.23 1.39 -21.98
C ALA A 177 -17.49 1.60 -22.83
N LYS A 178 -18.65 1.75 -22.19
CA LYS A 178 -19.93 1.96 -22.86
C LYS A 178 -20.19 3.46 -23.05
N GLY A 179 -20.71 3.84 -24.22
CA GLY A 179 -21.04 5.23 -24.55
C GLY A 179 -19.83 6.11 -24.84
N ALA A 180 -20.05 7.41 -24.95
CA ALA A 180 -19.00 8.41 -25.07
C ALA A 180 -18.45 8.76 -23.68
N GLY A 181 -17.12 8.68 -23.50
CA GLY A 181 -16.47 9.06 -22.23
C GLY A 181 -16.68 10.53 -21.84
N PRO A 182 -16.08 10.98 -20.76
CA PRO A 182 -15.15 10.23 -19.92
C PRO A 182 -15.83 9.16 -19.05
N TRP A 183 -15.03 8.18 -18.61
CA TRP A 183 -15.50 7.11 -17.71
C TRP A 183 -14.88 7.25 -16.34
N HIS A 184 -15.52 6.63 -15.35
CA HIS A 184 -15.05 6.60 -13.97
C HIS A 184 -14.71 5.17 -13.57
N LEU A 185 -13.52 4.98 -12.98
CA LEU A 185 -13.00 3.67 -12.59
C LEU A 185 -12.74 3.60 -11.09
N ASP A 186 -13.36 2.66 -10.39
CA ASP A 186 -12.94 2.31 -9.03
C ASP A 186 -11.95 1.14 -9.07
N LEU A 187 -10.67 1.44 -8.80
CA LEU A 187 -9.60 0.43 -8.79
C LEU A 187 -9.80 -0.58 -7.65
N ARG A 188 -10.37 -0.17 -6.51
CA ARG A 188 -10.62 -1.07 -5.37
C ARG A 188 -11.66 -2.12 -5.74
N GLU A 189 -12.76 -1.72 -6.35
CA GLU A 189 -13.79 -2.65 -6.84
C GLU A 189 -13.22 -3.61 -7.89
N ARG A 190 -12.36 -3.11 -8.79
CA ARG A 190 -11.68 -3.98 -9.77
C ARG A 190 -10.77 -4.99 -9.09
N LEU A 191 -9.96 -4.57 -8.11
CA LEU A 191 -9.07 -5.44 -7.35
C LEU A 191 -9.85 -6.47 -6.52
N LEU A 192 -10.96 -6.07 -5.88
CA LEU A 192 -11.85 -7.00 -5.16
C LEU A 192 -12.47 -8.04 -6.10
N SER A 193 -12.87 -7.65 -7.31
CA SER A 193 -13.35 -8.58 -8.33
C SER A 193 -12.28 -9.58 -8.76
N GLN A 194 -11.04 -9.13 -8.98
CA GLN A 194 -9.90 -10.00 -9.27
C GLN A 194 -9.61 -10.96 -8.12
N ALA A 195 -9.65 -10.47 -6.87
CA ALA A 195 -9.42 -11.29 -5.67
C ALA A 195 -10.45 -12.42 -5.52
N ARG A 196 -11.74 -12.11 -5.75
CA ARG A 196 -12.81 -13.14 -5.75
C ARG A 196 -12.56 -14.22 -6.82
N ALA A 197 -12.14 -13.80 -8.01
CA ALA A 197 -11.82 -14.72 -9.10
C ALA A 197 -10.61 -15.62 -8.77
N LEU A 198 -9.69 -15.16 -7.91
CA LEU A 198 -8.55 -15.93 -7.40
C LEU A 198 -8.93 -16.84 -6.21
N GLY A 199 -10.19 -16.81 -5.74
CA GLY A 199 -10.66 -17.62 -4.62
C GLY A 199 -10.43 -17.01 -3.23
N ILE A 200 -10.06 -15.72 -3.14
CA ILE A 200 -9.93 -15.02 -1.86
C ILE A 200 -11.32 -14.59 -1.40
N THR A 201 -11.70 -14.99 -0.17
CA THR A 201 -13.02 -14.73 0.40
C THR A 201 -12.98 -13.70 1.54
N GLN A 202 -11.85 -13.52 2.22
CA GLN A 202 -11.69 -12.57 3.31
C GLN A 202 -11.21 -11.21 2.75
N LEU A 203 -12.17 -10.40 2.32
CA LEU A 203 -11.94 -9.14 1.60
C LEU A 203 -12.40 -7.94 2.42
N GLN A 204 -11.55 -6.95 2.52
CA GLN A 204 -11.79 -5.68 3.21
C GLN A 204 -11.38 -4.52 2.30
N THR A 205 -11.96 -3.35 2.52
CA THR A 205 -11.58 -2.14 1.77
C THR A 205 -11.75 -0.89 2.64
N SER A 206 -10.83 0.05 2.47
CA SER A 206 -10.94 1.37 3.07
C SER A 206 -12.04 2.19 2.40
N SER A 207 -12.79 2.95 3.19
CA SER A 207 -13.77 3.93 2.68
C SER A 207 -13.14 5.28 2.33
N TRP A 208 -11.88 5.52 2.72
CA TRP A 208 -11.21 6.79 2.50
C TRP A 208 -10.79 6.98 1.03
N CYS A 209 -10.94 8.23 0.55
CA CYS A 209 -10.52 8.63 -0.78
C CYS A 209 -9.47 9.74 -0.69
N THR A 210 -8.34 9.57 -1.35
CA THR A 210 -7.24 10.55 -1.36
C THR A 210 -7.66 11.91 -1.93
N ALA A 211 -8.54 11.94 -2.93
CA ALA A 211 -8.99 13.18 -3.56
C ALA A 211 -10.07 13.92 -2.75
N HIS A 212 -10.91 13.19 -1.99
CA HIS A 212 -11.90 13.80 -1.10
C HIS A 212 -11.28 14.30 0.21
N HIS A 213 -10.31 13.56 0.77
CA HIS A 213 -9.74 13.84 2.09
C HIS A 213 -8.32 14.40 1.95
N ARG A 214 -8.17 15.52 1.25
CA ARG A 214 -6.88 16.17 0.99
C ARG A 214 -6.24 16.80 2.24
N ASP A 215 -6.99 16.98 3.29
CA ASP A 215 -6.50 17.34 4.62
C ASP A 215 -5.70 16.19 5.26
N ALA A 216 -6.06 14.95 4.97
CA ALA A 216 -5.43 13.75 5.51
C ALA A 216 -4.42 13.10 4.55
N PHE A 217 -4.65 13.16 3.23
CA PHE A 217 -3.88 12.42 2.24
C PHE A 217 -3.39 13.30 1.08
N PHE A 218 -2.30 12.88 0.45
CA PHE A 218 -1.85 13.41 -0.83
C PHE A 218 -2.64 12.78 -1.98
N SER A 219 -2.97 13.58 -3.00
CA SER A 219 -3.64 13.11 -4.22
C SER A 219 -2.95 13.67 -5.46
N HIS A 220 -2.41 12.78 -6.27
CA HIS A 220 -1.80 13.13 -7.55
C HIS A 220 -2.82 13.76 -8.50
N ARG A 221 -4.03 13.17 -8.59
CA ARG A 221 -5.12 13.63 -9.44
C ARG A 221 -5.62 15.01 -9.01
N ALA A 222 -5.98 15.18 -7.74
CA ALA A 222 -6.54 16.42 -7.24
C ALA A 222 -5.55 17.58 -7.22
N SER A 223 -4.24 17.28 -7.15
CA SER A 223 -3.17 18.28 -7.17
C SER A 223 -2.54 18.48 -8.55
N GLN A 224 -3.03 17.80 -9.60
CA GLN A 224 -2.41 17.80 -10.92
C GLN A 224 -0.91 17.45 -10.89
N GLY A 225 -0.55 16.45 -10.06
CA GLY A 225 0.81 15.96 -9.92
C GLY A 225 1.73 16.77 -9.01
N GLN A 226 1.23 17.79 -8.31
CA GLN A 226 2.05 18.66 -7.45
C GLN A 226 2.19 18.17 -6.01
N ASP A 227 1.35 17.23 -5.57
CA ASP A 227 1.37 16.69 -4.20
C ASP A 227 2.54 15.70 -3.97
N GLY A 228 2.87 15.52 -2.68
CA GLY A 228 3.83 14.54 -2.21
C GLY A 228 3.36 13.09 -2.32
N ARG A 229 4.05 12.22 -1.59
CA ARG A 229 3.73 10.77 -1.52
C ARG A 229 3.57 10.34 -0.07
N MET A 230 2.53 9.54 0.17
CA MET A 230 2.40 8.73 1.38
C MET A 230 3.18 7.44 1.23
N VAL A 231 3.49 6.81 2.35
CA VAL A 231 4.03 5.45 2.40
C VAL A 231 2.97 4.54 3.01
N ALA A 232 2.52 3.55 2.26
CA ALA A 232 1.82 2.41 2.80
C ALA A 232 2.87 1.41 3.30
N TYR A 233 2.61 0.78 4.45
CA TYR A 233 3.56 -0.09 5.13
C TYR A 233 2.87 -1.29 5.75
N MET A 234 3.63 -2.40 5.85
CA MET A 234 3.15 -3.65 6.44
C MET A 234 4.32 -4.48 6.99
N GLY A 235 4.18 -5.00 8.20
CA GLY A 235 5.21 -5.86 8.79
C GLY A 235 4.64 -6.80 9.85
N MET A 236 5.19 -8.02 9.94
CA MET A 236 4.91 -8.96 11.03
C MET A 236 5.77 -8.62 12.23
N LEU A 237 5.16 -8.53 13.41
CA LEU A 237 5.88 -8.27 14.66
C LEU A 237 6.75 -9.47 15.04
N PRO A 238 7.98 -9.25 15.53
CA PRO A 238 8.79 -10.31 16.13
C PRO A 238 8.05 -10.94 17.34
N SER A 239 8.16 -12.25 17.48
CA SER A 239 7.62 -12.99 18.64
C SER A 239 8.19 -12.41 19.95
N GLY A 240 7.33 -12.03 20.88
CA GLY A 240 7.71 -11.44 22.17
C GLY A 240 7.42 -9.94 22.34
N ASN A 241 7.02 -9.22 21.29
CA ASN A 241 6.78 -7.76 21.32
C ASN A 241 5.28 -7.36 21.35
N SER A 242 4.39 -8.27 21.71
CA SER A 242 2.92 -8.03 21.70
C SER A 242 2.40 -7.06 22.78
N THR A 243 3.26 -6.52 23.66
CA THR A 243 2.83 -5.69 24.82
C THR A 243 3.11 -4.18 24.68
N LEU A 244 3.67 -3.71 23.56
CA LEU A 244 3.92 -2.28 23.40
C LEU A 244 2.64 -1.56 22.95
N THR A 245 1.97 -0.89 23.86
CA THR A 245 0.93 0.12 23.55
C THR A 245 1.52 1.22 22.69
N PRO A 246 0.89 1.61 21.59
CA PRO A 246 1.36 2.74 20.78
C PRO A 246 1.31 4.04 21.60
N SER A 247 2.36 4.85 21.53
CA SER A 247 2.46 6.14 22.24
C SER A 247 1.48 7.21 21.75
N SER A 248 0.77 6.96 20.67
CA SER A 248 -0.41 7.70 20.18
C SER A 248 -1.25 6.73 19.37
N SER A 249 -2.54 6.58 19.67
CA SER A 249 -3.43 5.70 18.92
C SER A 249 -3.56 6.21 17.49
N PRO A 250 -3.15 5.43 16.48
CA PRO A 250 -3.37 5.80 15.08
C PRO A 250 -4.87 5.82 14.77
N ARG A 251 -5.28 6.63 13.80
CA ARG A 251 -6.65 6.57 13.27
C ARG A 251 -6.82 5.28 12.47
N ASN A 252 -8.05 4.76 12.42
CA ASN A 252 -8.37 3.53 11.70
C ASN A 252 -8.72 3.80 10.22
N ILE A 253 -8.34 2.88 9.31
CA ILE A 253 -8.68 2.90 7.87
C ILE A 253 -9.47 1.67 7.45
#